data_ee2bb073373050b7502d97e35e784029
#
_entry.id   ee2bb073373050b7502d97e35e784029
#
_cell.length_a   1.000
_cell.length_b   1.000
_cell.length_c   1.000
_cell.angle_alpha   90.00
_cell.angle_beta   90.00
_cell.angle_gamma   90.00
#
_symmetry.space_group_name_H-M   'P 1'
#
loop_
_entity.id
_entity.type
_entity.pdbx_description
1 polymer ?
#
loop_
_entity_poly.entity_id
_entity_poly.type
_entity_poly.pdbx_seq_one_letter_code
_entity_poly.pdbx_strand_id
1 'polypeptide(L)'
;MSLVNDLHHRAMELSDKAEILRRSAEEEEARALFREAHQLEAEAAKKTHVEPSRGVLFRSAAWLALEAGDAREAECCAASGLASMELPDGAAIELRAVMEEARLRLHRPDLPAPGQTTTIEFKLTGKTTEGKQNELKARRIRTAQVVEKATLHRLFLSESNGKICSPPRF
;
A
#
# COMPACT_ATOMS: atom_id res chain seq x y z
N MET A 1 -17.95 24.78 7.08
CA MET A 1 -17.54 23.41 6.73
C MET A 1 -17.40 22.60 8.00
N SER A 2 -17.56 21.28 7.96
CA SER A 2 -17.37 20.43 9.14
C SER A 2 -15.87 20.23 9.35
N LEU A 3 -15.42 20.25 10.61
CA LEU A 3 -14.01 19.97 10.97
C LEU A 3 -13.47 18.67 10.33
N VAL A 4 -14.30 17.64 10.22
CA VAL A 4 -13.95 16.38 9.57
C VAL A 4 -13.63 16.60 8.09
N ASN A 5 -14.45 17.40 7.39
CA ASN A 5 -14.22 17.70 5.98
C ASN A 5 -12.95 18.53 5.76
N ASP A 6 -12.67 19.47 6.67
CA ASP A 6 -11.46 20.31 6.58
C ASP A 6 -10.20 19.48 6.78
N LEU A 7 -10.20 18.53 7.75
CA LEU A 7 -9.11 17.59 7.98
C LEU A 7 -8.89 16.68 6.78
N HIS A 8 -9.97 16.08 6.25
CA HIS A 8 -9.91 15.23 5.06
C HIS A 8 -9.36 15.98 3.84
N HIS A 9 -9.87 17.18 3.58
CA HIS A 9 -9.42 17.98 2.43
C HIS A 9 -7.91 18.30 2.50
N ARG A 10 -7.45 18.70 3.70
CA ARG A 10 -6.03 18.96 3.93
C ARG A 10 -5.18 17.70 3.79
N ALA A 11 -5.66 16.54 4.25
CA ALA A 11 -4.97 15.27 4.06
C ALA A 11 -4.81 14.94 2.57
N MET A 12 -5.84 15.15 1.75
CA MET A 12 -5.77 14.91 0.31
C MET A 12 -4.81 15.87 -0.39
N GLU A 13 -4.79 17.16 -0.03
CA GLU A 13 -3.81 18.12 -0.57
C GLU A 13 -2.36 17.74 -0.28
N LEU A 14 -2.09 17.22 0.93
CA LEU A 14 -0.75 16.74 1.30
C LEU A 14 -0.39 15.47 0.55
N SER A 15 -1.34 14.55 0.39
CA SER A 15 -1.18 13.32 -0.38
C SER A 15 -0.82 13.61 -1.85
N ASP A 16 -1.51 14.56 -2.49
CA ASP A 16 -1.23 14.97 -3.86
C ASP A 16 0.19 15.56 -4.01
N LYS A 17 0.61 16.40 -3.05
CA LYS A 17 1.97 16.94 -3.01
C LYS A 17 3.01 15.83 -2.82
N ALA A 18 2.75 14.88 -1.92
CA ALA A 18 3.63 13.73 -1.70
C ALA A 18 3.80 12.90 -2.96
N GLU A 19 2.72 12.67 -3.73
CA GLU A 19 2.79 11.96 -5.00
C GLU A 19 3.68 12.68 -6.04
N ILE A 20 3.63 14.02 -6.07
CA ILE A 20 4.50 14.83 -6.95
C ILE A 20 5.96 14.65 -6.56
N LEU A 21 6.28 14.75 -5.27
CA LEU A 21 7.66 14.58 -4.76
C LEU A 21 8.18 13.17 -5.04
N ARG A 22 7.36 12.16 -4.84
CA ARG A 22 7.72 10.76 -5.14
C ARG A 22 8.08 10.58 -6.61
N ARG A 23 7.35 11.20 -7.53
CA ARG A 23 7.68 11.18 -8.98
C ARG A 23 8.98 11.92 -9.31
N SER A 24 9.36 12.90 -8.48
CA SER A 24 10.63 13.62 -8.58
C SER A 24 11.79 12.90 -7.89
N ALA A 25 11.57 11.68 -7.37
CA ALA A 25 12.53 10.88 -6.60
C ALA A 25 12.95 11.50 -5.24
N GLU A 26 12.14 12.42 -4.71
CA GLU A 26 12.29 13.02 -3.38
C GLU A 26 11.52 12.18 -2.35
N GLU A 27 12.00 10.94 -2.15
CA GLU A 27 11.28 9.90 -1.41
C GLU A 27 11.08 10.23 0.09
N GLU A 28 12.08 10.82 0.74
CA GLU A 28 12.00 11.13 2.18
C GLU A 28 11.00 12.26 2.46
N GLU A 29 11.01 13.28 1.62
CA GLU A 29 10.05 14.39 1.69
C GLU A 29 8.63 13.89 1.39
N ALA A 30 8.47 13.02 0.40
CA ALA A 30 7.18 12.40 0.08
C ALA A 30 6.65 11.60 1.27
N ARG A 31 7.48 10.78 1.93
CA ARG A 31 7.09 10.02 3.12
C ARG A 31 6.70 10.91 4.29
N ALA A 32 7.40 12.04 4.47
CA ALA A 32 7.04 12.99 5.51
C ALA A 32 5.64 13.57 5.29
N LEU A 33 5.30 13.95 4.06
CA LEU A 33 3.97 14.45 3.72
C LEU A 33 2.89 13.37 3.82
N PHE A 34 3.17 12.13 3.40
CA PHE A 34 2.23 11.02 3.60
C PHE A 34 1.95 10.75 5.08
N ARG A 35 2.96 10.90 5.94
CA ARG A 35 2.79 10.77 7.39
C ARG A 35 1.90 11.86 7.97
N GLU A 36 2.09 13.13 7.55
CA GLU A 36 1.21 14.22 7.96
C GLU A 36 -0.23 14.00 7.45
N ALA A 37 -0.39 13.62 6.19
CA ALA A 37 -1.68 13.30 5.59
C ALA A 37 -2.40 12.17 6.34
N HIS A 38 -1.68 11.08 6.66
CA HIS A 38 -2.18 9.98 7.48
C HIS A 38 -2.73 10.45 8.82
N GLN A 39 -1.97 11.30 9.55
CA GLN A 39 -2.39 11.79 10.86
C GLN A 39 -3.70 12.57 10.79
N LEU A 40 -3.85 13.46 9.79
CA LEU A 40 -5.07 14.24 9.59
C LEU A 40 -6.26 13.35 9.23
N GLU A 41 -6.07 12.38 8.36
CA GLU A 41 -7.12 11.46 7.92
C GLU A 41 -7.57 10.53 9.07
N ALA A 42 -6.61 10.02 9.86
CA ALA A 42 -6.91 9.23 11.05
C ALA A 42 -7.65 10.05 12.12
N GLU A 43 -7.32 11.33 12.27
CA GLU A 43 -8.03 12.24 13.15
C GLU A 43 -9.46 12.49 12.66
N ALA A 44 -9.66 12.72 11.36
CA ALA A 44 -10.98 12.84 10.76
C ALA A 44 -11.83 11.60 11.01
N ALA A 45 -11.26 10.40 10.81
CA ALA A 45 -11.91 9.13 11.07
C ALA A 45 -12.34 8.93 12.55
N LYS A 46 -11.51 9.40 13.49
CA LYS A 46 -11.82 9.35 14.93
C LYS A 46 -12.91 10.32 15.34
N LYS A 47 -13.00 11.46 14.66
CA LYS A 47 -13.98 12.52 14.99
C LYS A 47 -15.36 12.29 14.36
N THR A 48 -15.44 11.52 13.29
CA THR A 48 -16.74 11.21 12.68
C THR A 48 -17.40 10.01 13.36
N HIS A 49 -18.71 10.12 13.59
CA HIS A 49 -19.56 9.03 14.07
C HIS A 49 -20.52 8.53 12.99
N VAL A 50 -20.39 9.06 11.77
CA VAL A 50 -21.25 8.71 10.64
C VAL A 50 -20.67 7.53 9.88
N GLU A 51 -21.42 6.44 9.84
CA GLU A 51 -21.11 5.31 8.99
C GLU A 51 -21.80 5.49 7.61
N PRO A 52 -21.22 5.02 6.52
CA PRO A 52 -19.93 4.30 6.39
C PRO A 52 -18.70 5.22 6.33
N SER A 53 -18.87 6.55 6.46
CA SER A 53 -17.79 7.53 6.27
C SER A 53 -16.60 7.26 7.17
N ARG A 54 -16.82 6.83 8.41
CA ARG A 54 -15.77 6.50 9.36
C ARG A 54 -14.87 5.38 8.84
N GLY A 55 -15.46 4.30 8.35
CA GLY A 55 -14.71 3.16 7.81
C GLY A 55 -13.91 3.54 6.56
N VAL A 56 -14.49 4.39 5.70
CA VAL A 56 -13.83 4.88 4.49
C VAL A 56 -12.64 5.80 4.81
N LEU A 57 -12.77 6.67 5.82
CA LEU A 57 -11.65 7.51 6.27
C LEU A 57 -10.52 6.67 6.88
N PHE A 58 -10.84 5.64 7.68
CA PHE A 58 -9.82 4.71 8.17
C PHE A 58 -9.13 3.94 7.04
N ARG A 59 -9.83 3.58 5.95
CA ARG A 59 -9.22 2.99 4.76
C ARG A 59 -8.18 3.92 4.15
N SER A 60 -8.55 5.19 3.93
CA SER A 60 -7.63 6.20 3.40
C SER A 60 -6.43 6.42 4.32
N ALA A 61 -6.67 6.55 5.63
CA ALA A 61 -5.59 6.67 6.62
C ALA A 61 -4.63 5.48 6.60
N ALA A 62 -5.15 4.25 6.46
CA ALA A 62 -4.34 3.04 6.41
C ALA A 62 -3.42 3.01 5.17
N TRP A 63 -3.92 3.40 4.01
CA TRP A 63 -3.10 3.53 2.79
C TRP A 63 -2.01 4.58 2.93
N LEU A 64 -2.35 5.78 3.44
CA LEU A 64 -1.39 6.85 3.66
C LEU A 64 -0.28 6.45 4.64
N ALA A 65 -0.61 5.67 5.68
CA ALA A 65 0.38 5.12 6.60
C ALA A 65 1.33 4.14 5.91
N LEU A 66 0.83 3.28 5.00
CA LEU A 66 1.70 2.39 4.21
C LEU A 66 2.66 3.17 3.30
N GLU A 67 2.17 4.22 2.65
CA GLU A 67 2.98 5.09 1.78
C GLU A 67 4.03 5.88 2.60
N ALA A 68 3.70 6.26 3.84
CA ALA A 68 4.64 6.85 4.78
C ALA A 68 5.71 5.87 5.30
N GLY A 69 5.53 4.56 5.07
CA GLY A 69 6.39 3.51 5.61
C GLY A 69 6.03 3.07 7.03
N ASP A 70 4.92 3.56 7.60
CA ASP A 70 4.49 3.29 8.97
C ASP A 70 3.54 2.08 9.03
N ALA A 71 4.10 0.88 8.79
CA ALA A 71 3.33 -0.36 8.70
C ALA A 71 2.51 -0.66 9.97
N ARG A 72 2.97 -0.26 11.16
CA ARG A 72 2.23 -0.44 12.41
C ARG A 72 0.96 0.41 12.44
N GLU A 73 1.07 1.67 12.06
CA GLU A 73 -0.08 2.58 11.99
C GLU A 73 -1.06 2.15 10.89
N ALA A 74 -0.54 1.66 9.76
CA ALA A 74 -1.37 1.10 8.70
C ALA A 74 -2.20 -0.11 9.19
N GLU A 75 -1.59 -1.04 9.92
CA GLU A 75 -2.29 -2.18 10.53
C GLU A 75 -3.37 -1.72 11.53
N CYS A 76 -3.05 -0.75 12.39
CA CYS A 76 -4.01 -0.21 13.37
C CYS A 76 -5.20 0.48 12.71
N CYS A 77 -4.95 1.32 11.71
CA CYS A 77 -6.01 1.97 10.94
C CYS A 77 -6.87 0.97 10.16
N ALA A 78 -6.24 -0.03 9.54
CA ALA A 78 -6.98 -1.07 8.82
C ALA A 78 -7.88 -1.88 9.76
N ALA A 79 -7.41 -2.25 10.94
CA ALA A 79 -8.22 -2.93 11.94
C ALA A 79 -9.41 -2.06 12.41
N SER A 80 -9.16 -0.75 12.62
CA SER A 80 -10.20 0.20 13.02
C SER A 80 -11.28 0.37 11.95
N GLY A 81 -10.87 0.41 10.67
CA GLY A 81 -11.79 0.49 9.54
C GLY A 81 -12.63 -0.78 9.39
N LEU A 82 -12.03 -1.95 9.53
CA LEU A 82 -12.74 -3.24 9.47
C LEU A 82 -13.72 -3.46 10.62
N ALA A 83 -13.57 -2.73 11.73
CA ALA A 83 -14.51 -2.75 12.85
C ALA A 83 -15.75 -1.86 12.61
N SER A 84 -15.82 -1.10 11.51
CA SER A 84 -17.01 -0.29 11.16
C SER A 84 -18.17 -1.17 10.74
N MET A 85 -19.38 -0.86 11.24
CA MET A 85 -20.55 -1.72 11.06
C MET A 85 -21.14 -1.70 9.64
N GLU A 86 -21.01 -0.59 8.93
CA GLU A 86 -21.61 -0.38 7.60
C GLU A 86 -20.55 -0.17 6.52
N LEU A 87 -19.44 -0.89 6.61
CA LEU A 87 -18.34 -0.77 5.67
C LEU A 87 -18.72 -1.36 4.30
N PRO A 88 -18.56 -0.60 3.19
CA PRO A 88 -18.75 -1.15 1.85
C PRO A 88 -17.77 -2.31 1.55
N ASP A 89 -18.24 -3.33 0.84
CA ASP A 89 -17.45 -4.53 0.51
C ASP A 89 -16.11 -4.19 -0.13
N GLY A 90 -16.09 -3.24 -1.06
CA GLY A 90 -14.85 -2.78 -1.71
C GLY A 90 -13.84 -2.22 -0.71
N ALA A 91 -14.30 -1.38 0.24
CA ALA A 91 -13.44 -0.83 1.27
C ALA A 91 -12.93 -1.92 2.24
N ALA A 92 -13.77 -2.92 2.55
CA ALA A 92 -13.38 -4.06 3.36
C ALA A 92 -12.28 -4.92 2.71
N ILE A 93 -12.36 -5.12 1.40
CA ILE A 93 -11.33 -5.83 0.62
C ILE A 93 -10.00 -5.07 0.66
N GLU A 94 -10.05 -3.76 0.41
CA GLU A 94 -8.85 -2.92 0.43
C GLU A 94 -8.20 -2.88 1.81
N LEU A 95 -8.98 -2.75 2.89
CA LEU A 95 -8.45 -2.76 4.26
C LEU A 95 -7.78 -4.09 4.63
N ARG A 96 -8.32 -5.22 4.17
CA ARG A 96 -7.67 -6.53 4.35
C ARG A 96 -6.34 -6.60 3.60
N ALA A 97 -6.29 -6.06 2.38
CA ALA A 97 -5.04 -6.00 1.60
C ALA A 97 -3.98 -5.12 2.29
N VAL A 98 -4.38 -3.96 2.80
CA VAL A 98 -3.48 -3.08 3.59
C VAL A 98 -2.96 -3.80 4.83
N MET A 99 -3.84 -4.50 5.56
CA MET A 99 -3.45 -5.23 6.76
C MET A 99 -2.43 -6.35 6.45
N GLU A 100 -2.63 -7.09 5.37
CA GLU A 100 -1.71 -8.12 4.94
C GLU A 100 -0.35 -7.53 4.55
N GLU A 101 -0.33 -6.46 3.76
CA GLU A 101 0.88 -5.77 3.35
C GLU A 101 1.63 -5.18 4.56
N ALA A 102 0.92 -4.57 5.50
CA ALA A 102 1.51 -4.04 6.72
C ALA A 102 2.18 -5.14 7.55
N ARG A 103 1.54 -6.29 7.69
CA ARG A 103 2.10 -7.45 8.39
C ARG A 103 3.34 -8.00 7.69
N LEU A 104 3.33 -8.08 6.36
CA LEU A 104 4.50 -8.50 5.60
C LEU A 104 5.69 -7.57 5.86
N ARG A 105 5.49 -6.26 5.84
CA ARG A 105 6.54 -5.26 6.13
C ARG A 105 7.05 -5.33 7.57
N LEU A 106 6.17 -5.63 8.53
CA LEU A 106 6.55 -5.79 9.94
C LEU A 106 7.36 -7.05 10.21
N HIS A 107 7.06 -8.15 9.52
CA HIS A 107 7.72 -9.43 9.70
C HIS A 107 8.92 -9.63 8.77
N ARG A 108 9.02 -8.88 7.69
CA ARG A 108 10.09 -8.93 6.70
C ARG A 108 10.54 -7.54 6.32
N PRO A 109 11.20 -6.82 7.24
CA PRO A 109 11.65 -5.43 7.02
C PRO A 109 12.71 -5.33 5.91
N ASP A 110 13.32 -6.44 5.50
CA ASP A 110 14.29 -6.57 4.42
C ASP A 110 13.65 -6.58 3.01
N LEU A 111 12.32 -6.68 2.92
CA LEU A 111 11.65 -6.58 1.64
C LEU A 111 11.65 -5.12 1.14
N PRO A 112 12.03 -4.91 -0.14
CA PRO A 112 11.99 -3.57 -0.73
C PRO A 112 10.56 -3.03 -0.75
N ALA A 113 10.43 -1.71 -0.65
CA ALA A 113 9.14 -1.05 -0.82
C ALA A 113 8.57 -1.30 -2.24
N PRO A 114 7.24 -1.25 -2.43
CA PRO A 114 6.63 -1.41 -3.74
C PRO A 114 7.27 -0.48 -4.76
N GLY A 115 7.70 -1.04 -5.91
CA GLY A 115 8.38 -0.30 -6.98
C GLY A 115 9.90 -0.22 -6.87
N GLN A 116 10.52 -0.69 -5.79
CA GLN A 116 11.97 -0.80 -5.70
C GLN A 116 12.45 -2.15 -6.25
N THR A 117 13.44 -2.13 -7.12
CA THR A 117 14.08 -3.34 -7.67
C THR A 117 15.27 -3.72 -6.79
N THR A 118 15.19 -4.83 -6.09
CA THR A 118 16.31 -5.36 -5.32
C THR A 118 17.03 -6.43 -6.13
N THR A 119 18.34 -6.26 -6.30
CA THR A 119 19.18 -7.31 -6.89
C THR A 119 19.57 -8.29 -5.80
N ILE A 120 19.02 -9.50 -5.84
CA ILE A 120 19.38 -10.57 -4.91
C ILE A 120 20.54 -11.37 -5.52
N GLU A 121 21.71 -11.29 -4.91
CA GLU A 121 22.86 -12.12 -5.26
C GLU A 121 22.79 -13.43 -4.49
N PHE A 122 22.54 -14.54 -5.18
CA PHE A 122 22.64 -15.87 -4.60
C PHE A 122 24.08 -16.39 -4.73
N LYS A 123 24.78 -16.53 -3.62
CA LYS A 123 26.04 -17.28 -3.55
C LYS A 123 25.74 -18.74 -3.28
N LEU A 124 25.77 -19.57 -4.31
CA LEU A 124 25.71 -21.03 -4.14
C LEU A 124 27.07 -21.54 -3.67
N THR A 125 27.20 -21.74 -2.37
CA THR A 125 28.35 -22.47 -1.79
C THR A 125 27.99 -23.95 -1.70
N GLY A 126 28.20 -24.71 -2.79
CA GLY A 126 28.12 -26.15 -2.80
C GLY A 126 29.47 -26.76 -2.39
N LYS A 127 29.55 -27.41 -1.22
CA LYS A 127 30.62 -28.36 -0.94
C LYS A 127 30.23 -29.69 -1.60
N THR A 128 30.81 -29.98 -2.75
CA THR A 128 30.77 -31.34 -3.31
C THR A 128 31.78 -32.20 -2.56
N THR A 129 31.36 -33.38 -2.15
CA THR A 129 32.10 -34.39 -1.38
C THR A 129 33.24 -35.09 -2.15
N GLU A 130 33.56 -34.62 -3.33
CA GLU A 130 34.68 -35.13 -4.12
C GLU A 130 35.55 -33.95 -4.58
N GLY A 131 36.50 -33.55 -3.81
CA GLY A 131 37.78 -32.84 -4.03
C GLY A 131 38.09 -32.14 -5.34
N LYS A 132 37.15 -31.82 -6.22
CA LYS A 132 37.31 -31.03 -7.42
C LYS A 132 36.52 -29.74 -7.31
N GLN A 133 37.24 -28.63 -7.11
CA GLN A 133 36.71 -27.28 -7.28
C GLN A 133 36.31 -27.10 -8.75
N ASN A 134 35.07 -27.34 -9.08
CA ASN A 134 34.48 -26.82 -10.28
C ASN A 134 34.01 -25.40 -9.99
N GLU A 135 34.74 -24.41 -10.42
CA GLU A 135 34.32 -23.02 -10.51
C GLU A 135 33.10 -22.96 -11.45
N LEU A 136 31.91 -23.10 -10.89
CA LEU A 136 30.70 -22.77 -11.61
C LEU A 136 30.67 -21.25 -11.81
N LYS A 137 31.09 -20.80 -13.01
CA LYS A 137 30.86 -19.44 -13.46
C LYS A 137 29.42 -19.09 -13.23
N ALA A 138 29.16 -18.15 -12.31
CA ALA A 138 27.86 -17.61 -12.05
C ALA A 138 27.22 -17.14 -13.37
N ARG A 139 26.29 -17.92 -13.89
CA ARG A 139 25.41 -17.45 -14.96
C ARG A 139 24.61 -16.31 -14.36
N ARG A 140 24.83 -15.11 -14.89
CA ARG A 140 24.02 -13.93 -14.65
C ARG A 140 22.56 -14.30 -14.96
N ILE A 141 21.82 -14.68 -13.92
CA ILE A 141 20.37 -14.89 -14.03
C ILE A 141 19.79 -13.49 -14.27
N ARG A 142 19.26 -13.29 -15.47
CA ARG A 142 18.53 -12.06 -15.78
C ARG A 142 17.45 -11.86 -14.75
N THR A 143 17.40 -10.66 -14.21
CA THR A 143 16.37 -10.14 -13.30
C THR A 143 15.01 -10.71 -13.67
N ALA A 144 14.47 -11.62 -12.85
CA ALA A 144 13.05 -11.92 -12.91
C ALA A 144 12.38 -10.66 -12.35
N GLN A 145 11.71 -9.90 -13.21
CA GLN A 145 10.78 -8.88 -12.76
C GLN A 145 9.68 -9.62 -11.99
N VAL A 146 9.74 -9.52 -10.68
CA VAL A 146 8.59 -9.85 -9.85
C VAL A 146 7.58 -8.74 -10.13
N VAL A 147 6.69 -8.99 -11.09
CA VAL A 147 5.54 -8.12 -11.33
C VAL A 147 4.63 -8.32 -10.14
N GLU A 148 4.63 -7.35 -9.27
CA GLU A 148 3.89 -7.35 -8.03
C GLU A 148 2.38 -7.41 -8.29
N LYS A 149 1.67 -8.25 -7.54
CA LYS A 149 0.20 -8.36 -7.59
C LYS A 149 -0.52 -7.01 -7.44
N ALA A 150 0.10 -6.04 -6.78
CA ALA A 150 -0.42 -4.68 -6.64
C ALA A 150 -0.59 -3.95 -7.98
N THR A 151 0.32 -4.16 -8.94
CA THR A 151 0.22 -3.57 -10.29
C THR A 151 -0.95 -4.18 -11.07
N LEU A 152 -1.20 -5.48 -10.90
CA LEU A 152 -2.34 -6.17 -11.49
C LEU A 152 -3.67 -5.66 -10.92
N HIS A 153 -3.72 -5.33 -9.62
CA HIS A 153 -4.92 -4.77 -8.99
C HIS A 153 -5.26 -3.36 -9.51
N ARG A 154 -4.25 -2.53 -9.76
CA ARG A 154 -4.42 -1.19 -10.38
C ARG A 154 -4.94 -1.28 -11.82
N LEU A 155 -4.45 -2.24 -12.61
CA LEU A 155 -4.92 -2.47 -13.97
C LEU A 155 -6.37 -2.99 -13.99
N PHE A 156 -6.74 -3.84 -13.04
CA PHE A 156 -8.11 -4.37 -12.94
C PHE A 156 -9.15 -3.30 -12.59
N LEU A 157 -8.78 -2.33 -11.75
CA LEU A 157 -9.67 -1.21 -11.40
C LEU A 157 -9.82 -0.19 -12.53
N SER A 158 -8.86 -0.06 -13.45
CA SER A 158 -8.97 0.83 -14.60
C SER A 158 -9.87 0.28 -15.71
N GLU A 159 -10.02 -1.04 -15.81
CA GLU A 159 -10.87 -1.67 -16.82
C GLU A 159 -12.35 -1.80 -16.41
N SER A 160 -12.65 -1.77 -15.10
CA SER A 160 -14.03 -1.90 -14.61
C SER A 160 -14.88 -0.61 -14.74
N ASN A 161 -14.27 0.54 -15.04
CA ASN A 161 -14.96 1.82 -15.17
C ASN A 161 -15.60 2.07 -16.57
N GLY A 162 -15.64 1.08 -17.45
CA GLY A 162 -16.06 1.24 -18.84
C GLY A 162 -17.35 0.53 -19.29
N LYS A 163 -18.08 -0.18 -18.42
CA LYS A 163 -19.33 -0.84 -18.84
C LYS A 163 -20.48 -0.58 -17.87
N ILE A 164 -21.23 0.48 -18.17
CA ILE A 164 -22.59 0.65 -17.64
C ILE A 164 -23.47 -0.37 -18.37
N CYS A 165 -23.79 -1.48 -17.70
CA CYS A 165 -24.83 -2.38 -18.17
C CYS A 165 -26.19 -1.72 -17.87
N SER A 166 -26.92 -1.36 -18.91
CA SER A 166 -28.33 -0.97 -18.81
C SER A 166 -29.17 -2.18 -18.36
N PRO A 167 -30.12 -2.00 -17.44
CA PRO A 167 -30.99 -3.07 -16.99
C PRO A 167 -31.99 -3.43 -18.10
N PRO A 168 -32.39 -4.72 -18.21
CA PRO A 168 -33.43 -5.12 -19.15
C PRO A 168 -34.79 -4.54 -18.72
N ARG A 169 -35.54 -4.02 -19.69
CA ARG A 169 -36.94 -3.62 -19.53
C ARG A 169 -37.80 -4.89 -19.56
N PHE A 170 -38.61 -5.07 -18.52
CA PHE A 170 -39.84 -5.85 -18.56
C PHE A 170 -41.05 -4.93 -18.50
#